data_b8a898ccc6c73393240fd4bf11f00502
#
_entry.id   b8a898ccc6c73393240fd4bf11f00502
#
_cell.length_a   1.000
_cell.length_b   1.000
_cell.length_c   1.000
_cell.angle_alpha   90.00
_cell.angle_beta   90.00
_cell.angle_gamma   90.00
#
_symmetry.space_group_name_H-M   'P 1'
#
loop_
_entity.id
_entity.type
_entity.pdbx_description
1 polymer ?
#
loop_
_entity_poly.entity_id
_entity_poly.type
_entity_poly.pdbx_seq_one_letter_code
_entity_poly.pdbx_strand_id
1 'polypeptide(L)'
;VMSANKFASMAERTRNEYMARNLKKNLPGTTATDFVYIDRNNQQHQLYNLKAKYTLLYFYDPDCDHCHETAAQIATMPETSSPAISVLAIYPYSDSDMWKTKKSRMPATWTEGYSPDGQITTDDIYYIKSVPSVYLLDEQKRVVLKNPSITLLQNTLRKLTATATK
;
A
#
# COMPACT_ATOMS: atom_id res chain seq x y z
N VAL A 1 42.73 11.03 -12.51
CA VAL A 1 41.73 10.07 -13.03
C VAL A 1 41.33 9.09 -11.94
N MET A 2 40.05 8.99 -11.68
CA MET A 2 39.51 8.10 -10.66
C MET A 2 39.65 6.64 -11.11
N SER A 3 40.15 5.78 -10.25
CA SER A 3 40.25 4.35 -10.56
C SER A 3 38.88 3.72 -10.71
N ALA A 4 38.77 2.64 -11.50
CA ALA A 4 37.48 1.92 -11.67
C ALA A 4 36.85 1.48 -10.34
N ASN A 5 37.69 1.01 -9.39
CA ASN A 5 37.25 0.59 -8.07
C ASN A 5 36.65 1.75 -7.25
N LYS A 6 37.29 2.93 -7.34
CA LYS A 6 36.80 4.13 -6.65
C LYS A 6 35.47 4.60 -7.22
N PHE A 7 35.29 4.53 -8.54
CA PHE A 7 34.08 4.90 -9.23
C PHE A 7 32.93 3.94 -8.84
N ALA A 8 33.18 2.62 -8.84
CA ALA A 8 32.19 1.61 -8.43
C ALA A 8 31.76 1.81 -6.97
N SER A 9 32.70 2.14 -6.07
CA SER A 9 32.40 2.40 -4.66
C SER A 9 31.52 3.64 -4.48
N MET A 10 31.75 4.70 -5.29
CA MET A 10 30.90 5.89 -5.26
C MET A 10 29.49 5.61 -5.78
N ALA A 11 29.35 4.84 -6.87
CA ALA A 11 28.07 4.44 -7.42
C ALA A 11 27.28 3.59 -6.43
N GLU A 12 27.95 2.67 -5.74
CA GLU A 12 27.33 1.84 -4.70
C GLU A 12 26.86 2.68 -3.52
N ARG A 13 27.66 3.63 -3.06
CA ARG A 13 27.28 4.55 -1.98
C ARG A 13 26.05 5.37 -2.35
N THR A 14 26.01 5.93 -3.56
CA THR A 14 24.87 6.72 -4.05
C THR A 14 23.60 5.87 -4.08
N ARG A 15 23.72 4.63 -4.56
CA ARG A 15 22.61 3.67 -4.59
C ARG A 15 22.11 3.37 -3.19
N ASN A 16 23.01 3.10 -2.25
CA ASN A 16 22.66 2.80 -0.86
C ASN A 16 22.00 3.99 -0.17
N GLU A 17 22.48 5.21 -0.43
CA GLU A 17 21.88 6.44 0.10
C GLU A 17 20.46 6.64 -0.44
N TYR A 18 20.26 6.42 -1.74
CA TYR A 18 18.93 6.48 -2.38
C TYR A 18 17.97 5.47 -1.75
N MET A 19 18.39 4.22 -1.62
CA MET A 19 17.58 3.16 -1.01
C MET A 19 17.26 3.49 0.45
N ALA A 20 18.23 3.92 1.24
CA ALA A 20 18.01 4.27 2.64
C ALA A 20 17.02 5.41 2.79
N ARG A 21 17.10 6.43 1.93
CA ARG A 21 16.16 7.56 1.92
C ARG A 21 14.74 7.11 1.60
N ASN A 22 14.57 6.24 0.61
CA ASN A 22 13.26 5.75 0.20
C ASN A 22 12.66 4.78 1.22
N LEU A 23 13.48 3.96 1.86
CA LEU A 23 13.02 3.06 2.92
C LEU A 23 12.50 3.79 4.15
N LYS A 24 12.88 5.06 4.33
CA LYS A 24 12.38 5.91 5.42
C LYS A 24 11.03 6.56 5.13
N LYS A 25 10.50 6.41 3.90
CA LYS A 25 9.20 6.96 3.55
C LYS A 25 8.08 6.13 4.19
N ASN A 26 7.10 6.83 4.73
CA ASN A 26 5.90 6.22 5.29
C ASN A 26 6.21 5.19 6.39
N LEU A 27 7.14 5.52 7.28
CA LEU A 27 7.46 4.68 8.43
C LEU A 27 6.32 4.71 9.47
N PRO A 28 6.17 3.64 10.28
CA PRO A 28 5.25 3.68 11.42
C PRO A 28 5.46 4.91 12.28
N GLY A 29 4.37 5.55 12.69
CA GLY A 29 4.37 6.80 13.46
C GLY A 29 4.38 8.07 12.61
N THR A 30 4.63 7.99 11.31
CA THR A 30 4.57 9.15 10.41
C THR A 30 3.23 9.19 9.66
N THR A 31 2.86 10.37 9.17
CA THR A 31 1.67 10.50 8.32
C THR A 31 1.97 9.90 6.95
N ALA A 32 1.11 8.99 6.49
CA ALA A 32 1.21 8.41 5.15
C ALA A 32 1.06 9.51 4.09
N THR A 33 1.81 9.39 3.00
CA THR A 33 1.74 10.35 1.90
C THR A 33 0.39 10.24 1.20
N ASP A 34 -0.26 11.38 0.96
CA ASP A 34 -1.51 11.43 0.20
C ASP A 34 -1.28 11.07 -1.27
N PHE A 35 -2.30 10.53 -1.91
CA PHE A 35 -2.27 10.27 -3.35
C PHE A 35 -3.68 10.27 -3.91
N VAL A 36 -3.76 10.46 -5.22
CA VAL A 36 -5.01 10.37 -5.98
C VAL A 36 -5.15 8.96 -6.52
N TYR A 37 -6.37 8.42 -6.49
CA TYR A 37 -6.69 7.16 -7.15
C TYR A 37 -8.04 7.28 -7.88
N ILE A 38 -8.23 6.44 -8.90
CA ILE A 38 -9.48 6.38 -9.67
C ILE A 38 -10.09 4.99 -9.46
N ASP A 39 -11.36 4.96 -9.09
CA ASP A 39 -12.05 3.71 -8.76
C ASP A 39 -12.61 2.99 -10.00
N ARG A 40 -13.28 1.85 -9.80
CA ARG A 40 -13.90 1.07 -10.88
C ARG A 40 -15.04 1.81 -11.58
N ASN A 41 -15.60 2.82 -10.95
CA ASN A 41 -16.65 3.67 -11.52
C ASN A 41 -16.07 4.91 -12.21
N ASN A 42 -14.77 4.94 -12.42
CA ASN A 42 -14.04 6.05 -13.04
C ASN A 42 -14.16 7.36 -12.25
N GLN A 43 -14.32 7.27 -10.94
CA GLN A 43 -14.38 8.44 -10.05
C GLN A 43 -13.05 8.65 -9.36
N GLN A 44 -12.64 9.91 -9.29
CA GLN A 44 -11.38 10.31 -8.68
C GLN A 44 -11.54 10.53 -7.17
N HIS A 45 -10.58 10.03 -6.41
CA HIS A 45 -10.54 10.15 -4.94
C HIS A 45 -9.13 10.50 -4.49
N GLN A 46 -9.02 10.95 -3.23
CA GLN A 46 -7.74 11.12 -2.54
C GLN A 46 -7.74 10.28 -1.26
N LEU A 47 -6.58 9.72 -0.91
CA LEU A 47 -6.45 8.92 0.31
C LEU A 47 -6.92 9.70 1.54
N TYR A 48 -6.53 10.96 1.66
CA TYR A 48 -6.87 11.77 2.83
C TYR A 48 -8.37 12.06 2.98
N ASN A 49 -9.12 11.95 1.89
CA ASN A 49 -10.57 12.15 1.91
C ASN A 49 -11.34 10.89 2.27
N LEU A 50 -10.68 9.74 2.32
CA LEU A 50 -11.30 8.49 2.74
C LEU A 50 -11.51 8.53 4.27
N LYS A 51 -12.75 8.58 4.69
CA LYS A 51 -13.10 8.61 6.11
C LYS A 51 -13.29 7.20 6.62
N ALA A 52 -12.35 6.77 7.44
CA ALA A 52 -12.37 5.47 8.08
C ALA A 52 -11.60 5.55 9.39
N LYS A 53 -12.01 4.77 10.38
CA LYS A 53 -11.28 4.71 11.64
C LYS A 53 -9.89 4.11 11.43
N TYR A 54 -9.82 3.07 10.60
CA TYR A 54 -8.55 2.49 10.14
C TYR A 54 -8.68 2.18 8.66
N THR A 55 -7.61 2.41 7.90
CA THR A 55 -7.52 2.07 6.49
C THR A 55 -6.43 1.03 6.31
N LEU A 56 -6.81 -0.11 5.73
CA LEU A 56 -5.84 -1.11 5.27
C LEU A 56 -5.55 -0.81 3.81
N LEU A 57 -4.37 -0.27 3.55
CA LEU A 57 -3.92 0.10 2.21
C LEU A 57 -3.14 -1.06 1.62
N TYR A 58 -3.59 -1.57 0.48
CA TYR A 58 -3.08 -2.78 -0.14
C TYR A 58 -2.66 -2.47 -1.58
N PHE A 59 -1.34 -2.41 -1.82
CA PHE A 59 -0.82 -2.22 -3.18
C PHE A 59 -0.66 -3.58 -3.85
N TYR A 60 -1.16 -3.70 -5.08
CA TYR A 60 -1.22 -4.98 -5.78
C TYR A 60 -1.08 -4.81 -7.30
N ASP A 61 -0.91 -5.92 -7.99
CA ASP A 61 -0.96 -6.00 -9.44
C ASP A 61 -1.99 -7.07 -9.82
N PRO A 62 -2.91 -6.80 -10.76
CA PRO A 62 -3.91 -7.80 -11.18
C PRO A 62 -3.31 -9.11 -11.70
N ASP A 63 -2.09 -9.08 -12.21
CA ASP A 63 -1.39 -10.27 -12.72
C ASP A 63 -0.53 -10.98 -11.65
N CYS A 64 -0.59 -10.53 -10.40
CA CYS A 64 0.19 -11.09 -9.30
C CYS A 64 -0.63 -12.12 -8.53
N ASP A 65 -0.38 -13.41 -8.74
CA ASP A 65 -1.09 -14.48 -8.03
C ASP A 65 -0.88 -14.42 -6.52
N HIS A 66 0.34 -14.12 -6.08
CA HIS A 66 0.64 -13.96 -4.66
C HIS A 66 -0.16 -12.82 -4.03
N CYS A 67 -0.43 -11.75 -4.78
CA CYS A 67 -1.29 -10.65 -4.31
C CYS A 67 -2.73 -11.15 -4.07
N HIS A 68 -3.24 -12.00 -4.94
CA HIS A 68 -4.60 -12.55 -4.79
C HIS A 68 -4.68 -13.54 -3.62
N GLU A 69 -3.67 -14.38 -3.45
CA GLU A 69 -3.60 -15.31 -2.32
C GLU A 69 -3.54 -14.58 -0.99
N THR A 70 -2.69 -13.56 -0.89
CA THR A 70 -2.54 -12.76 0.32
C THR A 70 -3.84 -11.99 0.62
N ALA A 71 -4.48 -11.41 -0.40
CA ALA A 71 -5.75 -10.73 -0.24
C ALA A 71 -6.82 -11.68 0.29
N ALA A 72 -6.88 -12.90 -0.22
CA ALA A 72 -7.82 -13.91 0.26
C ALA A 72 -7.58 -14.26 1.74
N GLN A 73 -6.31 -14.39 2.15
CA GLN A 73 -5.95 -14.62 3.55
C GLN A 73 -6.41 -13.48 4.45
N ILE A 74 -6.17 -12.24 4.02
CA ILE A 74 -6.60 -11.06 4.78
C ILE A 74 -8.13 -11.01 4.88
N ALA A 75 -8.83 -11.33 3.80
CA ALA A 75 -10.30 -11.33 3.77
C ALA A 75 -10.91 -12.38 4.69
N THR A 76 -10.19 -13.45 5.04
CA THR A 76 -10.68 -14.44 6.01
C THR A 76 -10.62 -13.95 7.45
N MET A 77 -9.91 -12.87 7.72
CA MET A 77 -9.84 -12.29 9.07
C MET A 77 -11.18 -11.61 9.41
N PRO A 78 -11.86 -12.04 10.49
CA PRO A 78 -13.15 -11.43 10.86
C PRO A 78 -13.05 -9.92 11.06
N GLU A 79 -11.91 -9.44 11.52
CA GLU A 79 -11.66 -8.03 11.81
C GLU A 79 -11.78 -7.14 10.57
N THR A 80 -11.48 -7.67 9.38
CA THR A 80 -11.58 -6.89 8.12
C THR A 80 -13.03 -6.62 7.71
N SER A 81 -13.98 -7.33 8.30
CA SER A 81 -15.41 -7.07 8.09
C SER A 81 -15.98 -6.05 9.08
N SER A 82 -15.18 -5.59 10.03
CA SER A 82 -15.58 -4.56 10.98
C SER A 82 -15.84 -3.23 10.25
N PRO A 83 -16.92 -2.48 10.59
CA PRO A 83 -17.13 -1.15 10.03
C PRO A 83 -16.02 -0.15 10.37
N ALA A 84 -15.16 -0.46 11.34
CA ALA A 84 -14.01 0.36 11.68
C ALA A 84 -12.88 0.25 10.66
N ILE A 85 -12.86 -0.79 9.84
CA ILE A 85 -11.79 -1.06 8.87
C ILE A 85 -12.30 -0.84 7.45
N SER A 86 -11.64 0.04 6.70
CA SER A 86 -11.82 0.16 5.26
C SER A 86 -10.61 -0.39 4.54
N VAL A 87 -10.82 -1.28 3.58
CA VAL A 87 -9.71 -1.85 2.80
C VAL A 87 -9.69 -1.19 1.42
N LEU A 88 -8.56 -0.60 1.08
CA LEU A 88 -8.32 0.10 -0.18
C LEU A 88 -7.20 -0.60 -0.94
N ALA A 89 -7.55 -1.26 -2.04
CA ALA A 89 -6.60 -1.96 -2.91
C ALA A 89 -6.26 -1.09 -4.10
N ILE A 90 -4.99 -0.73 -4.26
CA ILE A 90 -4.53 0.23 -5.27
C ILE A 90 -3.49 -0.44 -6.17
N TYR A 91 -3.71 -0.32 -7.49
CA TYR A 91 -2.71 -0.63 -8.51
C TYR A 91 -1.80 0.59 -8.68
N PRO A 92 -0.51 0.49 -8.30
CA PRO A 92 0.35 1.68 -8.21
C PRO A 92 1.17 1.97 -9.47
N TYR A 93 1.11 1.09 -10.48
CA TYR A 93 1.97 1.18 -11.66
C TYR A 93 1.28 1.92 -12.81
N SER A 94 2.02 2.15 -13.91
CA SER A 94 1.58 3.05 -14.98
C SER A 94 0.62 2.44 -16.01
N ASP A 95 0.46 1.11 -16.05
CA ASP A 95 -0.40 0.46 -17.05
C ASP A 95 -1.86 0.40 -16.57
N SER A 96 -2.48 1.58 -16.50
CA SER A 96 -3.88 1.69 -16.06
C SER A 96 -4.86 1.02 -17.03
N ASP A 97 -4.53 0.95 -18.33
CA ASP A 97 -5.38 0.30 -19.32
C ASP A 97 -5.46 -1.21 -19.06
N MET A 98 -4.34 -1.84 -18.74
CA MET A 98 -4.33 -3.24 -18.34
C MET A 98 -5.21 -3.45 -17.10
N TRP A 99 -5.07 -2.60 -16.08
CA TRP A 99 -5.88 -2.71 -14.86
C TRP A 99 -7.37 -2.59 -15.15
N LYS A 100 -7.76 -1.64 -16.01
CA LYS A 100 -9.18 -1.40 -16.37
C LYS A 100 -9.79 -2.59 -17.10
N THR A 101 -9.01 -3.29 -17.92
CA THR A 101 -9.50 -4.42 -18.72
C THR A 101 -9.56 -5.72 -17.93
N LYS A 102 -8.82 -5.84 -16.84
CA LYS A 102 -8.81 -7.05 -15.99
C LYS A 102 -10.03 -7.08 -15.08
N LYS A 103 -10.69 -8.22 -15.04
CA LYS A 103 -11.76 -8.44 -14.08
C LYS A 103 -11.18 -8.49 -12.67
N SER A 104 -11.85 -7.84 -11.73
CA SER A 104 -11.43 -7.86 -10.33
C SER A 104 -11.39 -9.27 -9.76
N ARG A 105 -10.32 -9.58 -9.03
CA ARG A 105 -10.16 -10.80 -8.24
C ARG A 105 -9.98 -10.46 -6.76
N MET A 106 -10.15 -9.17 -6.40
CA MET A 106 -10.09 -8.75 -4.99
C MET A 106 -11.41 -9.08 -4.29
N PRO A 107 -11.40 -9.22 -2.96
CA PRO A 107 -12.64 -9.42 -2.20
C PRO A 107 -13.67 -8.34 -2.52
N ALA A 108 -14.93 -8.74 -2.66
CA ALA A 108 -16.01 -7.85 -3.13
C ALA A 108 -16.26 -6.64 -2.22
N THR A 109 -15.88 -6.74 -0.94
CA THR A 109 -16.05 -5.66 0.04
C THR A 109 -14.92 -4.63 0.00
N TRP A 110 -13.84 -4.91 -0.74
CA TRP A 110 -12.71 -3.99 -0.84
C TRP A 110 -12.97 -2.95 -1.91
N THR A 111 -12.53 -1.72 -1.66
CA THR A 111 -12.52 -0.67 -2.68
C THR A 111 -11.24 -0.81 -3.50
N GLU A 112 -11.38 -0.80 -4.82
CA GLU A 112 -10.25 -0.89 -5.74
C GLU A 112 -10.06 0.40 -6.51
N GLY A 113 -8.82 0.73 -6.81
CA GLY A 113 -8.48 1.85 -7.65
C GLY A 113 -7.10 1.71 -8.26
N TYR A 114 -6.77 2.63 -9.15
CA TYR A 114 -5.45 2.71 -9.77
C TYR A 114 -4.86 4.11 -9.60
N SER A 115 -3.54 4.18 -9.63
CA SER A 115 -2.80 5.44 -9.59
C SER A 115 -2.80 6.07 -10.99
N PRO A 116 -3.40 7.25 -11.19
CA PRO A 116 -3.31 7.93 -12.48
C PRO A 116 -1.84 8.11 -12.90
N ASP A 117 -1.52 7.71 -14.13
CA ASP A 117 -0.17 7.80 -14.70
C ASP A 117 0.91 7.08 -13.86
N GLY A 118 0.50 6.21 -12.93
CA GLY A 118 1.41 5.49 -12.06
C GLY A 118 2.20 6.38 -11.11
N GLN A 119 1.66 7.53 -10.73
CA GLN A 119 2.36 8.54 -9.92
C GLN A 119 2.92 7.98 -8.61
N ILE A 120 2.25 7.01 -8.00
CA ILE A 120 2.71 6.41 -6.74
C ILE A 120 4.11 5.83 -6.89
N THR A 121 4.40 5.18 -8.03
CA THR A 121 5.71 4.59 -8.29
C THR A 121 6.65 5.53 -9.05
N THR A 122 6.14 6.30 -10.02
CA THR A 122 6.98 7.20 -10.83
C THR A 122 7.52 8.36 -10.00
N ASP A 123 6.75 8.86 -9.05
CA ASP A 123 7.17 9.95 -8.16
C ASP A 123 7.73 9.44 -6.82
N ASP A 124 7.91 8.12 -6.69
CA ASP A 124 8.40 7.48 -5.47
C ASP A 124 7.65 7.91 -4.20
N ILE A 125 6.35 8.18 -4.32
CA ILE A 125 5.49 8.59 -3.20
C ILE A 125 5.48 7.50 -2.13
N TYR A 126 5.34 6.25 -2.57
CA TYR A 126 5.58 5.05 -1.77
C TYR A 126 6.68 4.25 -2.44
N TYR A 127 7.73 3.92 -1.70
CA TYR A 127 8.80 3.09 -2.26
C TYR A 127 8.35 1.63 -2.25
N ILE A 128 7.71 1.24 -3.36
CA ILE A 128 7.15 -0.11 -3.52
C ILE A 128 8.18 -0.97 -4.23
N LYS A 129 8.91 -1.78 -3.44
CA LYS A 129 9.92 -2.71 -3.98
C LYS A 129 9.27 -3.91 -4.66
N SER A 130 8.14 -4.34 -4.13
CA SER A 130 7.40 -5.49 -4.64
C SER A 130 5.95 -5.40 -4.17
N VAL A 131 5.07 -6.09 -4.88
CA VAL A 131 3.68 -6.25 -4.46
C VAL A 131 3.45 -7.71 -4.00
N PRO A 132 2.58 -7.95 -3.02
CA PRO A 132 1.77 -6.95 -2.32
C PRO A 132 2.59 -6.13 -1.33
N SER A 133 2.23 -4.86 -1.17
CA SER A 133 2.73 -4.00 -0.09
C SER A 133 1.53 -3.54 0.75
N VAL A 134 1.66 -3.64 2.06
CA VAL A 134 0.53 -3.45 2.99
C VAL A 134 0.87 -2.37 4.01
N TYR A 135 -0.06 -1.43 4.20
CA TYR A 135 0.02 -0.40 5.23
C TYR A 135 -1.28 -0.41 6.03
N LEU A 136 -1.18 -0.32 7.34
CA LEU A 136 -2.34 -0.07 8.19
C LEU A 136 -2.23 1.37 8.69
N LEU A 137 -3.27 2.17 8.41
CA LEU A 137 -3.32 3.59 8.77
C LEU A 137 -4.42 3.82 9.80
N ASP A 138 -4.19 4.79 10.70
CA ASP A 138 -5.21 5.23 11.65
C ASP A 138 -6.14 6.28 11.01
N GLU A 139 -7.04 6.85 11.80
CA GLU A 139 -8.03 7.82 11.34
C GLU A 139 -7.38 9.09 10.77
N GLN A 140 -6.23 9.48 11.30
CA GLN A 140 -5.45 10.63 10.83
C GLN A 140 -4.48 10.27 9.70
N LYS A 141 -4.57 9.05 9.16
CA LYS A 141 -3.67 8.53 8.12
C LYS A 141 -2.23 8.36 8.59
N ARG A 142 -2.01 8.22 9.89
CA ARG A 142 -0.69 7.84 10.40
C ARG A 142 -0.47 6.36 10.18
N VAL A 143 0.75 6.01 9.82
CA VAL A 143 1.12 4.60 9.59
C VAL A 143 1.22 3.88 10.94
N VAL A 144 0.38 2.89 11.14
CA VAL A 144 0.42 1.98 12.30
C VAL A 144 1.33 0.81 12.01
N LEU A 145 1.20 0.21 10.81
CA LEU A 145 2.04 -0.91 10.36
C LEU A 145 2.48 -0.68 8.92
N LYS A 146 3.69 -1.11 8.61
CA LYS A 146 4.27 -1.10 7.26
C LYS A 146 4.76 -2.50 6.93
N ASN A 147 4.18 -3.12 5.91
CA ASN A 147 4.51 -4.47 5.44
C ASN A 147 4.59 -5.49 6.59
N PRO A 148 3.56 -5.59 7.44
CA PRO A 148 3.56 -6.54 8.55
C PRO A 148 3.45 -7.97 8.05
N SER A 149 3.88 -8.92 8.87
CA SER A 149 3.51 -10.32 8.68
C SER A 149 1.98 -10.48 8.83
N ILE A 150 1.43 -11.54 8.27
CA ILE A 150 -0.01 -11.84 8.40
C ILE A 150 -0.41 -11.97 9.88
N THR A 151 0.43 -12.62 10.67
CA THR A 151 0.19 -12.79 12.10
C THR A 151 0.16 -11.45 12.84
N LEU A 152 1.13 -10.58 12.58
CA LEU A 152 1.18 -9.25 13.20
C LEU A 152 -0.01 -8.40 12.78
N LEU A 153 -0.38 -8.44 11.50
CA LEU A 153 -1.54 -7.71 10.99
C LEU A 153 -2.81 -8.16 11.71
N GLN A 154 -3.05 -9.46 11.78
CA GLN A 154 -4.27 -9.99 12.42
C GLN A 154 -4.30 -9.65 13.91
N ASN A 155 -3.19 -9.81 14.62
CA ASN A 155 -3.13 -9.50 16.06
C ASN A 155 -3.39 -8.00 16.31
N THR A 156 -2.86 -7.14 15.47
CA THR A 156 -3.06 -5.70 15.57
C THR A 156 -4.51 -5.32 15.26
N LEU A 157 -5.08 -5.85 14.18
CA LEU A 157 -6.49 -5.61 13.83
C LEU A 157 -7.41 -6.07 14.95
N ARG A 158 -7.12 -7.22 15.55
CA ARG A 158 -7.92 -7.76 16.68
C ARG A 158 -7.94 -6.79 17.86
N LYS A 159 -6.79 -6.25 18.23
CA LYS A 159 -6.70 -5.27 19.32
C LYS A 159 -7.45 -3.98 18.98
N LEU A 160 -7.29 -3.47 17.77
CA LEU A 160 -7.90 -2.21 17.35
C LEU A 160 -9.42 -2.31 17.22
N THR A 161 -9.93 -3.43 16.70
CA THR A 161 -11.37 -3.62 16.54
C THR A 161 -12.06 -3.92 17.87
N ALA A 162 -11.39 -4.58 18.80
CA ALA A 162 -11.90 -4.80 20.15
C ALA A 162 -12.12 -3.47 20.89
N THR A 163 -11.20 -2.51 20.74
CA THR A 163 -11.36 -1.16 21.33
C THR A 163 -12.41 -0.33 20.62
N ALA A 164 -12.64 -0.56 19.33
CA ALA A 164 -13.60 0.20 18.53
C ALA A 164 -15.07 -0.16 18.82
N THR A 165 -15.33 -1.35 19.41
CA THR A 165 -16.69 -1.81 19.73
C THR A 165 -17.16 -1.42 21.13
N LYS A 166 -16.30 -0.75 21.87
CA LYS A 166 -16.65 -0.17 23.18
C LYS A 166 -17.02 1.32 23.01
#